data_76c92e7ddc18c5ecedf3fc8727e494b6
#
_entry.id   76c92e7ddc18c5ecedf3fc8727e494b6
#
_cell.length_a   1.000
_cell.length_b   1.000
_cell.length_c   1.000
_cell.angle_alpha   90.00
_cell.angle_beta   90.00
_cell.angle_gamma   90.00
#
_symmetry.space_group_name_H-M   'P 1'
#
loop_
_entity.id
_entity.type
_entity.pdbx_description
1 polymer ?
#
loop_
_entity_poly.entity_id
_entity_poly.type
_entity_poly.pdbx_seq_one_letter_code
_entity_poly.pdbx_strand_id
1 'polypeptide(L)'
;MRNPLGPCDATSVLVYDTYAFLDASNFMEGFYRLSAKSDLRSFCRSIVLICGVATSLSVVVYAQTDKQTPVVVQPGAPGQPTKSLPANTRATLPPASEKDVEFMQGMIMHHAQAVEMTALIDSHTRNKSLRLLGARISHSQADEINFMKRWLTTRGRSTSMEMHDMPGMDMSSHHMLMPGMLTQKQMDALKESKDGEFDQLFLRGMIQHHNGALVMVKDLFDTAGAGQDAELFNFATDVDSGQRAEIKVMENLLGEKP
;
A
#
# COMPACT_ATOMS: atom_id res chain seq x y z
N MET A 1 -30.96 23.14 -42.18
CA MET A 1 -31.72 23.58 -41.00
C MET A 1 -30.78 23.56 -39.80
N ARG A 2 -30.58 24.67 -39.17
CA ARG A 2 -29.59 24.90 -38.09
C ARG A 2 -30.22 24.53 -36.74
N ASN A 3 -29.44 23.91 -35.91
CA ASN A 3 -29.78 23.78 -34.50
C ASN A 3 -28.61 24.28 -33.63
N PRO A 4 -28.80 25.23 -32.68
CA PRO A 4 -27.72 25.74 -31.87
C PRO A 4 -27.66 25.00 -30.55
N LEU A 5 -26.44 24.68 -30.11
CA LEU A 5 -26.08 24.16 -28.81
C LEU A 5 -25.92 25.33 -27.84
N GLY A 6 -26.58 25.25 -26.67
CA GLY A 6 -26.40 26.14 -25.56
C GLY A 6 -25.27 25.67 -24.62
N PRO A 7 -24.66 26.54 -23.81
CA PRO A 7 -23.50 26.22 -23.01
C PRO A 7 -23.86 25.57 -21.67
N CYS A 8 -23.13 24.50 -21.32
CA CYS A 8 -23.13 23.92 -19.97
C CYS A 8 -22.10 24.66 -19.11
N ASP A 9 -22.58 25.28 -18.06
CA ASP A 9 -21.79 25.86 -16.97
C ASP A 9 -21.27 24.72 -16.07
N ALA A 10 -19.96 24.60 -15.98
CA ALA A 10 -19.29 23.69 -15.06
C ALA A 10 -18.49 24.51 -14.04
N THR A 11 -19.11 24.82 -12.90
CA THR A 11 -18.41 25.35 -11.72
C THR A 11 -17.74 24.20 -10.96
N SER A 12 -16.47 23.97 -11.24
CA SER A 12 -15.61 23.09 -10.46
C SER A 12 -15.08 23.85 -9.24
N VAL A 13 -15.53 23.49 -8.05
CA VAL A 13 -14.95 23.96 -6.79
C VAL A 13 -13.73 23.12 -6.47
N LEU A 14 -12.54 23.68 -6.68
CA LEU A 14 -11.27 23.14 -6.20
C LEU A 14 -11.08 23.57 -4.74
N VAL A 15 -11.18 22.61 -3.82
CA VAL A 15 -10.75 22.79 -2.42
C VAL A 15 -9.28 22.38 -2.33
N TYR A 16 -8.41 23.37 -2.17
CA TYR A 16 -7.02 23.14 -1.80
C TYR A 16 -6.89 23.10 -0.28
N ASP A 17 -6.59 21.95 0.27
CA ASP A 17 -6.11 21.82 1.65
C ASP A 17 -4.63 22.20 1.69
N THR A 18 -4.33 23.42 2.13
CA THR A 18 -2.97 23.87 2.45
C THR A 18 -2.69 23.57 3.91
N TYR A 19 -2.05 22.46 4.21
CA TYR A 19 -1.38 22.28 5.50
C TYR A 19 -0.08 23.09 5.51
N ALA A 20 -0.15 24.29 6.09
CA ALA A 20 1.04 25.06 6.46
C ALA A 20 1.61 24.50 7.75
N PHE A 21 2.75 23.81 7.66
CA PHE A 21 3.60 23.45 8.78
C PHE A 21 4.29 24.75 9.27
N LEU A 22 3.83 25.30 10.38
CA LEU A 22 4.52 26.39 11.09
C LEU A 22 5.67 25.78 11.91
N ASP A 23 6.88 25.97 11.40
CA ASP A 23 8.13 25.65 12.10
C ASP A 23 8.32 26.62 13.28
N ALA A 24 8.23 26.09 14.49
CA ALA A 24 8.34 26.83 15.75
C ALA A 24 9.77 27.25 16.12
N SER A 25 10.76 26.95 15.28
CA SER A 25 12.17 27.21 15.60
C SER A 25 12.65 28.64 15.34
N ASN A 26 11.92 29.45 14.57
CA ASN A 26 12.33 30.81 14.22
C ASN A 26 11.73 31.95 15.08
N PHE A 27 10.95 31.61 16.11
CA PHE A 27 10.29 32.63 16.95
C PHE A 27 11.12 33.04 18.17
N MET A 28 12.21 32.38 18.51
CA MET A 28 12.99 32.65 19.73
C MET A 28 14.21 33.57 19.54
N GLU A 29 14.66 33.88 18.33
CA GLU A 29 15.83 34.75 18.13
C GLU A 29 15.54 36.25 18.04
N GLY A 30 14.27 36.65 18.00
CA GLY A 30 13.85 38.06 17.92
C GLY A 30 13.82 38.84 19.27
N PHE A 31 13.89 38.17 20.40
CA PHE A 31 13.61 38.78 21.70
C PHE A 31 14.84 39.24 22.51
N TYR A 32 16.06 39.03 22.04
CA TYR A 32 17.27 39.38 22.83
C TYR A 32 17.98 40.66 22.46
N ARG A 33 17.40 41.57 21.67
CA ARG A 33 17.99 42.87 21.34
C ARG A 33 17.13 44.09 21.57
N LEU A 34 16.44 44.17 22.73
CA LEU A 34 15.98 45.46 23.25
C LEU A 34 16.34 45.55 24.71
N SER A 35 17.58 45.98 24.94
CA SER A 35 18.12 46.30 26.25
C SER A 35 17.88 47.75 26.58
N ALA A 36 17.42 47.95 27.76
CA ALA A 36 17.70 49.04 28.66
C ALA A 36 16.87 50.33 28.54
N LYS A 37 16.16 50.59 29.63
CA LYS A 37 15.70 51.89 30.16
C LYS A 37 14.35 52.40 29.60
N SER A 38 13.28 51.87 30.15
CA SER A 38 12.09 52.71 30.52
C SER A 38 11.17 51.91 31.46
N ASP A 39 10.96 52.47 32.58
CA ASP A 39 9.92 52.29 33.62
C ASP A 39 9.13 50.98 33.69
N LEU A 40 9.59 50.10 34.59
CA LEU A 40 8.94 48.86 35.02
C LEU A 40 7.47 49.05 35.52
N ARG A 41 7.10 50.27 35.92
CA ARG A 41 5.74 50.59 36.40
C ARG A 41 4.69 50.76 35.31
N SER A 42 5.10 51.13 34.09
CA SER A 42 4.20 51.26 32.93
C SER A 42 3.91 49.92 32.29
N PHE A 43 4.88 48.98 32.33
CA PHE A 43 4.77 47.65 31.74
C PHE A 43 3.80 46.74 32.53
N CYS A 44 3.77 46.83 33.86
CA CYS A 44 2.83 46.06 34.69
C CYS A 44 1.36 46.48 34.50
N ARG A 45 1.09 47.75 34.20
CA ARG A 45 -0.31 48.22 33.97
C ARG A 45 -0.89 47.73 32.64
N SER A 46 -0.06 47.61 31.62
CA SER A 46 -0.51 47.12 30.30
C SER A 46 -0.75 45.59 30.28
N ILE A 47 0.04 44.82 31.02
CA ILE A 47 -0.13 43.37 31.10
C ILE A 47 -1.41 42.98 31.86
N VAL A 48 -1.77 43.72 32.92
CA VAL A 48 -3.01 43.46 33.66
C VAL A 48 -4.27 43.79 32.85
N LEU A 49 -4.21 44.76 31.94
CA LEU A 49 -5.35 45.10 31.06
C LEU A 49 -5.50 44.06 29.91
N ILE A 50 -4.41 43.49 29.41
CA ILE A 50 -4.45 42.47 28.34
C ILE A 50 -4.89 41.12 28.89
N CYS A 51 -4.49 40.74 30.11
CA CYS A 51 -4.97 39.51 30.74
C CYS A 51 -6.45 39.57 31.16
N GLY A 52 -7.00 40.76 31.44
CA GLY A 52 -8.41 40.93 31.84
C GLY A 52 -9.40 40.76 30.68
N VAL A 53 -8.99 40.99 29.44
CA VAL A 53 -9.85 40.88 28.25
C VAL A 53 -9.79 39.48 27.63
N ALA A 54 -8.72 38.68 27.89
CA ALA A 54 -8.55 37.35 27.33
C ALA A 54 -9.39 36.26 28.05
N THR A 55 -9.97 36.57 29.23
CA THR A 55 -10.70 35.56 30.02
C THR A 55 -12.20 35.52 29.73
N SER A 56 -12.74 36.35 28.85
CA SER A 56 -14.19 36.43 28.61
C SER A 56 -14.68 35.81 27.29
N LEU A 57 -13.83 35.14 26.54
CA LEU A 57 -14.23 34.42 25.32
C LEU A 57 -13.85 32.91 25.36
N SER A 58 -14.16 32.27 26.49
CA SER A 58 -14.25 30.81 26.48
C SER A 58 -15.59 30.42 25.87
N VAL A 59 -15.65 30.42 24.53
CA VAL A 59 -16.72 29.74 23.80
C VAL A 59 -16.51 28.24 24.04
N VAL A 60 -17.26 27.69 24.96
CA VAL A 60 -17.38 26.25 25.14
C VAL A 60 -18.10 25.73 23.90
N VAL A 61 -17.34 25.32 22.90
CA VAL A 61 -17.88 24.55 21.78
C VAL A 61 -18.19 23.16 22.37
N TYR A 62 -19.41 22.96 22.77
CA TYR A 62 -19.94 21.61 22.98
C TYR A 62 -19.96 20.96 21.59
N ALA A 63 -18.94 20.15 21.30
CA ALA A 63 -19.05 19.19 20.24
C ALA A 63 -20.20 18.24 20.62
N GLN A 64 -21.37 18.46 20.04
CA GLN A 64 -22.43 17.47 20.09
C GLN A 64 -21.90 16.23 19.36
N THR A 65 -21.35 15.30 20.12
CA THR A 65 -21.17 13.93 19.66
C THR A 65 -22.58 13.32 19.60
N ASP A 66 -23.32 13.64 18.54
CA ASP A 66 -24.46 12.82 18.17
C ASP A 66 -23.92 11.41 17.96
N LYS A 67 -24.09 10.56 18.98
CA LYS A 67 -23.93 9.12 18.87
C LYS A 67 -25.08 8.59 18.02
N GLN A 68 -25.16 9.02 16.77
CA GLN A 68 -26.04 8.37 15.81
C GLN A 68 -25.45 6.98 15.61
N THR A 69 -26.12 5.98 16.14
CA THR A 69 -25.83 4.58 15.80
C THR A 69 -25.89 4.47 14.27
N PRO A 70 -24.83 4.00 13.62
CA PRO A 70 -24.81 3.92 12.17
C PRO A 70 -26.00 3.08 11.67
N VAL A 71 -26.77 3.64 10.74
CA VAL A 71 -27.88 2.93 10.12
C VAL A 71 -27.30 1.95 9.13
N VAL A 72 -27.44 0.66 9.40
CA VAL A 72 -27.05 -0.40 8.47
C VAL A 72 -28.17 -0.55 7.44
N VAL A 73 -27.84 -0.44 6.17
CA VAL A 73 -28.81 -0.58 5.08
C VAL A 73 -28.38 -1.66 4.09
N GLN A 74 -29.34 -2.39 3.58
CA GLN A 74 -29.18 -3.33 2.48
C GLN A 74 -29.74 -2.68 1.22
N PRO A 75 -28.92 -2.36 0.21
CA PRO A 75 -29.42 -1.85 -1.06
C PRO A 75 -30.38 -2.84 -1.71
N GLY A 76 -31.49 -2.34 -2.24
CA GLY A 76 -32.39 -3.16 -3.04
C GLY A 76 -31.81 -3.44 -4.44
N ALA A 77 -32.30 -4.48 -5.09
CA ALA A 77 -32.05 -4.69 -6.53
C ALA A 77 -32.58 -3.49 -7.34
N PRO A 78 -32.13 -3.28 -8.60
CA PRO A 78 -32.65 -2.22 -9.45
C PRO A 78 -34.17 -2.17 -9.44
N GLY A 79 -34.73 -1.01 -9.05
CA GLY A 79 -36.19 -0.82 -8.91
C GLY A 79 -36.81 -1.30 -7.59
N GLN A 80 -36.02 -1.82 -6.66
CA GLN A 80 -36.47 -2.22 -5.33
C GLN A 80 -35.97 -1.25 -4.23
N PRO A 81 -36.77 -0.99 -3.18
CA PRO A 81 -36.38 -0.08 -2.12
C PRO A 81 -35.24 -0.68 -1.27
N THR A 82 -34.38 0.20 -0.77
CA THR A 82 -33.38 -0.13 0.25
C THR A 82 -34.06 -0.55 1.55
N LYS A 83 -33.56 -1.62 2.19
CA LYS A 83 -34.02 -2.09 3.49
C LYS A 83 -33.11 -1.60 4.59
N SER A 84 -33.67 -1.09 5.68
CA SER A 84 -32.93 -0.82 6.92
C SER A 84 -32.77 -2.11 7.71
N LEU A 85 -31.56 -2.37 8.19
CA LEU A 85 -31.24 -3.56 8.99
C LEU A 85 -30.93 -3.15 10.44
N PRO A 86 -31.01 -4.07 11.40
CA PRO A 86 -30.60 -3.80 12.77
C PRO A 86 -29.15 -3.31 12.85
N ALA A 87 -28.85 -2.38 13.76
CA ALA A 87 -27.52 -1.77 13.90
C ALA A 87 -26.39 -2.78 14.24
N ASN A 88 -26.76 -3.95 14.76
CA ASN A 88 -25.84 -5.05 15.06
C ASN A 88 -25.67 -6.05 13.91
N THR A 89 -26.28 -5.77 12.74
CA THR A 89 -26.10 -6.62 11.55
C THR A 89 -24.63 -6.57 11.11
N ARG A 90 -24.02 -7.72 10.97
CA ARG A 90 -22.66 -7.88 10.43
C ARG A 90 -22.76 -8.54 9.05
N ALA A 91 -22.01 -8.04 8.11
CA ALA A 91 -21.84 -8.73 6.84
C ALA A 91 -21.10 -10.05 7.09
N THR A 92 -21.60 -11.13 6.49
CA THR A 92 -20.87 -12.39 6.43
C THR A 92 -19.94 -12.29 5.23
N LEU A 93 -18.65 -12.48 5.44
CA LEU A 93 -17.71 -12.57 4.32
C LEU A 93 -18.11 -13.75 3.44
N PRO A 94 -18.09 -13.61 2.11
CA PRO A 94 -18.27 -14.73 1.22
C PRO A 94 -17.20 -15.79 1.53
N PRO A 95 -17.53 -17.09 1.47
CA PRO A 95 -16.53 -18.12 1.66
C PRO A 95 -15.47 -17.96 0.58
N ALA A 96 -14.19 -17.99 0.99
CA ALA A 96 -13.08 -17.99 0.04
C ALA A 96 -13.12 -19.28 -0.79
N SER A 97 -12.95 -19.18 -2.09
CA SER A 97 -12.80 -20.36 -2.95
C SER A 97 -11.46 -21.05 -2.66
N GLU A 98 -11.33 -22.34 -3.00
CA GLU A 98 -10.05 -23.03 -2.88
C GLU A 98 -8.98 -22.35 -3.77
N LYS A 99 -9.38 -21.82 -4.93
CA LYS A 99 -8.47 -21.06 -5.81
C LYS A 99 -7.98 -19.76 -5.18
N ASP A 100 -8.81 -19.07 -4.40
CA ASP A 100 -8.40 -17.88 -3.64
C ASP A 100 -7.33 -18.25 -2.61
N VAL A 101 -7.53 -19.36 -1.90
CA VAL A 101 -6.56 -19.85 -0.90
C VAL A 101 -5.26 -20.27 -1.56
N GLU A 102 -5.32 -21.04 -2.65
CA GLU A 102 -4.16 -21.46 -3.45
C GLU A 102 -3.36 -20.24 -3.95
N PHE A 103 -4.06 -19.22 -4.49
CA PHE A 103 -3.43 -17.98 -4.93
C PHE A 103 -2.70 -17.27 -3.80
N MET A 104 -3.35 -17.09 -2.64
CA MET A 104 -2.74 -16.40 -1.50
C MET A 104 -1.52 -17.16 -0.94
N GLN A 105 -1.63 -18.48 -0.81
CA GLN A 105 -0.51 -19.32 -0.34
C GLN A 105 0.64 -19.31 -1.33
N GLY A 106 0.33 -19.44 -2.61
CA GLY A 106 1.32 -19.40 -3.68
C GLY A 106 2.02 -18.06 -3.77
N MET A 107 1.28 -16.97 -3.69
CA MET A 107 1.85 -15.63 -3.77
C MET A 107 2.72 -15.29 -2.55
N ILE A 108 2.46 -15.84 -1.37
CA ILE A 108 3.36 -15.75 -0.21
C ILE A 108 4.74 -16.34 -0.55
N MET A 109 4.77 -17.53 -1.14
CA MET A 109 6.02 -18.19 -1.51
C MET A 109 6.73 -17.44 -2.64
N HIS A 110 5.97 -16.97 -3.61
CA HIS A 110 6.46 -16.17 -4.72
C HIS A 110 7.14 -14.88 -4.21
N HIS A 111 6.48 -14.09 -3.39
CA HIS A 111 7.01 -12.86 -2.82
C HIS A 111 8.22 -13.09 -1.91
N ALA A 112 8.26 -14.21 -1.19
CA ALA A 112 9.40 -14.56 -0.35
C ALA A 112 10.70 -14.67 -1.17
N GLN A 113 10.65 -15.17 -2.42
CA GLN A 113 11.82 -15.21 -3.28
C GLN A 113 12.28 -13.80 -3.68
N ALA A 114 11.36 -12.88 -3.98
CA ALA A 114 11.75 -11.48 -4.27
C ALA A 114 12.42 -10.80 -3.07
N VAL A 115 11.92 -11.05 -1.85
CA VAL A 115 12.56 -10.58 -0.63
C VAL A 115 13.97 -11.16 -0.47
N GLU A 116 14.17 -12.47 -0.76
CA GLU A 116 15.50 -13.10 -0.79
C GLU A 116 16.42 -12.43 -1.82
N MET A 117 15.93 -12.18 -3.02
CA MET A 117 16.71 -11.50 -4.07
C MET A 117 17.11 -10.08 -3.64
N THR A 118 16.19 -9.31 -3.08
CA THR A 118 16.47 -7.93 -2.65
C THR A 118 17.45 -7.86 -1.49
N ALA A 119 17.48 -8.87 -0.62
CA ALA A 119 18.44 -8.94 0.49
C ALA A 119 19.91 -9.03 0.04
N LEU A 120 20.17 -9.46 -1.20
CA LEU A 120 21.52 -9.52 -1.75
C LEU A 120 22.10 -8.15 -2.14
N ILE A 121 21.24 -7.17 -2.43
CA ILE A 121 21.61 -5.88 -3.06
C ILE A 121 22.72 -5.17 -2.29
N ASP A 122 22.58 -5.04 -0.97
CA ASP A 122 23.49 -4.23 -0.16
C ASP A 122 24.95 -4.71 -0.19
N SER A 123 25.15 -6.03 -0.34
CA SER A 123 26.48 -6.63 -0.39
C SER A 123 26.99 -6.90 -1.82
N HIS A 124 26.15 -6.70 -2.85
CA HIS A 124 26.47 -7.08 -4.22
C HIS A 124 26.63 -5.91 -5.19
N THR A 125 26.03 -4.75 -4.90
CA THR A 125 26.13 -3.59 -5.78
C THR A 125 26.18 -2.26 -5.02
N ARG A 126 26.80 -1.25 -5.64
CA ARG A 126 26.78 0.15 -5.19
C ARG A 126 25.88 1.03 -6.03
N ASN A 127 25.17 0.47 -6.99
CA ASN A 127 24.22 1.16 -7.85
C ASN A 127 23.07 1.76 -7.01
N LYS A 128 23.04 3.07 -6.89
CA LYS A 128 22.07 3.81 -6.05
C LYS A 128 20.63 3.58 -6.53
N SER A 129 20.40 3.60 -7.85
CA SER A 129 19.06 3.41 -8.43
C SER A 129 18.53 2.02 -8.11
N LEU A 130 19.39 0.99 -8.25
CA LEU A 130 19.02 -0.38 -7.93
C LEU A 130 18.76 -0.57 -6.43
N ARG A 131 19.57 0.03 -5.57
CA ARG A 131 19.38 -0.02 -4.10
C ARG A 131 18.06 0.63 -3.68
N LEU A 132 17.69 1.77 -4.25
CA LEU A 132 16.41 2.43 -3.98
C LEU A 132 15.22 1.59 -4.47
N LEU A 133 15.32 1.04 -5.68
CA LEU A 133 14.30 0.15 -6.23
C LEU A 133 14.12 -1.10 -5.37
N GLY A 134 15.23 -1.77 -5.04
CA GLY A 134 15.21 -3.00 -4.24
C GLY A 134 14.65 -2.78 -2.83
N ALA A 135 14.98 -1.67 -2.18
CA ALA A 135 14.42 -1.32 -0.88
C ALA A 135 12.89 -1.15 -0.94
N ARG A 136 12.38 -0.50 -2.00
CA ARG A 136 10.93 -0.35 -2.21
C ARG A 136 10.25 -1.70 -2.46
N ILE A 137 10.80 -2.54 -3.36
CA ILE A 137 10.28 -3.88 -3.64
C ILE A 137 10.29 -4.73 -2.36
N SER A 138 11.39 -4.74 -1.62
CA SER A 138 11.50 -5.51 -0.38
C SER A 138 10.42 -5.11 0.64
N HIS A 139 10.18 -3.82 0.79
CA HIS A 139 9.20 -3.31 1.75
C HIS A 139 7.76 -3.65 1.32
N SER A 140 7.38 -3.34 0.07
CA SER A 140 6.03 -3.62 -0.43
C SER A 140 5.72 -5.11 -0.37
N GLN A 141 6.62 -5.97 -0.85
CA GLN A 141 6.38 -7.41 -0.87
C GLN A 141 6.36 -8.05 0.52
N ALA A 142 7.13 -7.52 1.48
CA ALA A 142 7.02 -7.96 2.88
C ALA A 142 5.65 -7.58 3.50
N ASP A 143 5.14 -6.39 3.20
CA ASP A 143 3.81 -5.96 3.67
C ASP A 143 2.69 -6.79 3.00
N GLU A 144 2.82 -7.10 1.73
CA GLU A 144 1.91 -7.95 0.98
C GLU A 144 1.88 -9.39 1.53
N ILE A 145 3.04 -9.95 1.88
CA ILE A 145 3.13 -11.25 2.58
C ILE A 145 2.35 -11.19 3.91
N ASN A 146 2.51 -10.13 4.69
CA ASN A 146 1.80 -9.96 5.95
C ASN A 146 0.29 -9.82 5.74
N PHE A 147 -0.14 -9.14 4.69
CA PHE A 147 -1.55 -9.04 4.31
C PHE A 147 -2.11 -10.43 3.97
N MET A 148 -1.47 -11.18 3.09
CA MET A 148 -1.91 -12.52 2.67
C MET A 148 -2.01 -13.49 3.85
N LYS A 149 -1.03 -13.47 4.75
CA LYS A 149 -1.06 -14.28 5.97
C LYS A 149 -2.26 -13.92 6.86
N ARG A 150 -2.54 -12.64 7.06
CA ARG A 150 -3.72 -12.21 7.83
C ARG A 150 -5.02 -12.63 7.14
N TRP A 151 -5.12 -12.45 5.83
CA TRP A 151 -6.30 -12.84 5.05
C TRP A 151 -6.62 -14.33 5.20
N LEU A 152 -5.60 -15.19 5.09
CA LEU A 152 -5.72 -16.64 5.27
C LEU A 152 -6.13 -17.00 6.71
N THR A 153 -5.43 -16.47 7.70
CA THR A 153 -5.69 -16.80 9.12
C THR A 153 -7.06 -16.35 9.60
N THR A 154 -7.53 -15.17 9.17
CA THR A 154 -8.88 -14.69 9.52
C THR A 154 -9.99 -15.54 8.92
N ARG A 155 -9.69 -16.33 7.88
CA ARG A 155 -10.60 -17.28 7.24
C ARG A 155 -10.36 -18.72 7.68
N GLY A 156 -9.52 -18.93 8.71
CA GLY A 156 -9.21 -20.27 9.26
C GLY A 156 -8.42 -21.15 8.30
N ARG A 157 -7.68 -20.54 7.35
CA ARG A 157 -6.87 -21.26 6.35
C ARG A 157 -5.40 -21.26 6.74
N SER A 158 -4.68 -22.32 6.37
CA SER A 158 -3.22 -22.42 6.51
C SER A 158 -2.51 -21.32 5.72
N THR A 159 -1.40 -20.79 6.24
CA THR A 159 -0.55 -19.82 5.52
C THR A 159 0.49 -20.48 4.62
N SER A 160 0.60 -21.79 4.67
CA SER A 160 1.46 -22.60 3.82
C SER A 160 0.61 -23.53 2.96
N MET A 161 1.06 -23.82 1.74
CA MET A 161 0.49 -24.90 0.95
C MET A 161 0.74 -26.21 1.68
N GLU A 162 -0.33 -26.96 1.96
CA GLU A 162 -0.21 -28.34 2.39
C GLU A 162 0.19 -29.15 1.14
N MET A 163 1.42 -29.60 1.13
CA MET A 163 1.84 -30.59 0.15
C MET A 163 1.18 -31.91 0.56
N HIS A 164 -0.02 -32.18 0.05
CA HIS A 164 -0.60 -33.50 0.15
C HIS A 164 0.35 -34.48 -0.55
N ASP A 165 0.79 -35.49 0.21
CA ASP A 165 1.56 -36.62 -0.32
C ASP A 165 0.82 -37.19 -1.52
N MET A 166 1.22 -36.80 -2.72
CA MET A 166 0.80 -37.48 -3.96
C MET A 166 1.62 -38.76 -4.03
N PRO A 167 0.99 -39.94 -3.85
CA PRO A 167 1.73 -41.20 -3.90
C PRO A 167 2.39 -41.35 -5.26
N GLY A 168 3.73 -41.32 -5.27
CA GLY A 168 4.53 -41.58 -6.48
C GLY A 168 5.26 -40.37 -7.07
N MET A 169 5.20 -39.17 -6.47
CA MET A 169 6.08 -38.06 -6.85
C MET A 169 7.32 -38.02 -5.99
N ASP A 170 8.47 -38.04 -6.64
CA ASP A 170 9.78 -37.87 -6.00
C ASP A 170 9.89 -36.41 -5.48
N MET A 171 9.67 -36.22 -4.18
CA MET A 171 9.69 -34.93 -3.50
C MET A 171 11.09 -34.33 -3.38
N SER A 172 12.14 -35.04 -3.79
CA SER A 172 13.53 -34.60 -3.61
C SER A 172 14.00 -33.60 -4.66
N SER A 173 13.27 -33.39 -5.76
CA SER A 173 13.76 -32.61 -6.90
C SER A 173 12.80 -31.56 -7.49
N HIS A 174 11.56 -31.47 -7.01
CA HIS A 174 10.61 -30.48 -7.56
C HIS A 174 10.04 -29.59 -6.46
N HIS A 175 10.78 -28.54 -6.08
CA HIS A 175 10.12 -27.31 -5.68
C HIS A 175 9.22 -26.94 -6.86
N MET A 176 7.89 -26.98 -6.67
CA MET A 176 6.97 -26.45 -7.67
C MET A 176 7.27 -24.97 -7.84
N LEU A 177 8.09 -24.66 -8.86
CA LEU A 177 8.36 -23.28 -9.20
C LEU A 177 7.08 -22.67 -9.74
N MET A 178 6.55 -21.67 -9.05
CA MET A 178 5.44 -20.91 -9.57
C MET A 178 5.86 -20.11 -10.79
N PRO A 179 4.92 -19.67 -11.63
CA PRO A 179 5.22 -18.86 -12.80
C PRO A 179 6.22 -17.74 -12.47
N GLY A 180 7.27 -17.61 -13.24
CA GLY A 180 8.26 -16.53 -13.12
C GLY A 180 9.29 -16.67 -12.00
N MET A 181 9.12 -17.55 -11.02
CA MET A 181 10.14 -17.78 -10.00
C MET A 181 11.49 -18.16 -10.63
N LEU A 182 12.56 -17.67 -10.04
CA LEU A 182 13.90 -18.03 -10.43
C LEU A 182 14.19 -19.47 -10.01
N THR A 183 14.83 -20.21 -10.92
CA THR A 183 15.38 -21.53 -10.60
C THR A 183 16.54 -21.41 -9.60
N GLN A 184 16.88 -22.50 -8.91
CA GLN A 184 18.04 -22.54 -8.01
C GLN A 184 19.31 -22.09 -8.73
N LYS A 185 19.53 -22.54 -9.97
CA LYS A 185 20.69 -22.12 -10.77
C LYS A 185 20.74 -20.61 -11.03
N GLN A 186 19.59 -19.97 -11.27
CA GLN A 186 19.53 -18.51 -11.45
C GLN A 186 19.78 -17.77 -10.13
N MET A 187 19.26 -18.31 -9.02
CA MET A 187 19.52 -17.75 -7.68
C MET A 187 21.01 -17.88 -7.30
N ASP A 188 21.64 -19.01 -7.61
CA ASP A 188 23.07 -19.21 -7.34
C ASP A 188 23.92 -18.26 -8.18
N ALA A 189 23.63 -18.11 -9.48
CA ALA A 189 24.30 -17.13 -10.33
C ALA A 189 24.16 -15.71 -9.82
N LEU A 190 22.97 -15.34 -9.30
CA LEU A 190 22.73 -14.04 -8.70
C LEU A 190 23.58 -13.84 -7.42
N LYS A 191 23.69 -14.86 -6.57
CA LYS A 191 24.49 -14.85 -5.33
C LYS A 191 26.02 -14.76 -5.59
N GLU A 192 26.48 -15.30 -6.70
CA GLU A 192 27.90 -15.30 -7.08
C GLU A 192 28.33 -14.02 -7.79
N SER A 193 27.41 -13.32 -8.45
CA SER A 193 27.69 -12.11 -9.24
C SER A 193 27.91 -10.85 -8.37
N LYS A 194 28.55 -9.84 -8.91
CA LYS A 194 28.81 -8.54 -8.25
C LYS A 194 28.67 -7.38 -9.23
N ASP A 195 28.45 -6.19 -8.67
CA ASP A 195 28.42 -4.91 -9.39
C ASP A 195 27.53 -4.94 -10.65
N GLY A 196 28.03 -4.55 -11.82
CA GLY A 196 27.23 -4.47 -13.04
C GLY A 196 26.65 -5.80 -13.52
N GLU A 197 27.32 -6.93 -13.27
CA GLU A 197 26.79 -8.26 -13.58
C GLU A 197 25.60 -8.59 -12.65
N PHE A 198 25.74 -8.35 -11.36
CA PHE A 198 24.64 -8.49 -10.40
C PHE A 198 23.46 -7.62 -10.80
N ASP A 199 23.68 -6.34 -11.15
CA ASP A 199 22.62 -5.43 -11.55
C ASP A 199 21.80 -5.98 -12.72
N GLN A 200 22.49 -6.50 -13.76
CA GLN A 200 21.84 -7.09 -14.93
C GLN A 200 21.05 -8.36 -14.59
N LEU A 201 21.63 -9.26 -13.80
CA LEU A 201 20.98 -10.52 -13.40
C LEU A 201 19.78 -10.24 -12.48
N PHE A 202 19.93 -9.30 -11.53
CA PHE A 202 18.84 -8.91 -10.63
C PHE A 202 17.67 -8.32 -11.40
N LEU A 203 17.91 -7.32 -12.27
CA LEU A 203 16.85 -6.66 -13.01
C LEU A 203 16.10 -7.63 -13.93
N ARG A 204 16.84 -8.46 -14.68
CA ARG A 204 16.22 -9.49 -15.56
C ARG A 204 15.45 -10.55 -14.75
N GLY A 205 16.05 -11.01 -13.66
CA GLY A 205 15.41 -11.98 -12.78
C GLY A 205 14.15 -11.43 -12.13
N MET A 206 14.17 -10.19 -11.66
CA MET A 206 13.01 -9.55 -11.04
C MET A 206 11.91 -9.23 -12.06
N ILE A 207 12.25 -8.85 -13.29
CA ILE A 207 11.26 -8.72 -14.38
C ILE A 207 10.60 -10.08 -14.68
N GLN A 208 11.39 -11.16 -14.77
CA GLN A 208 10.86 -12.52 -14.94
C GLN A 208 9.89 -12.87 -13.81
N HIS A 209 10.29 -12.61 -12.56
CA HIS A 209 9.52 -12.86 -11.35
C HIS A 209 8.20 -12.09 -11.36
N HIS A 210 8.23 -10.79 -11.60
CA HIS A 210 7.03 -9.95 -11.67
C HIS A 210 6.06 -10.38 -12.78
N ASN A 211 6.57 -10.71 -13.97
CA ASN A 211 5.72 -11.26 -15.03
C ASN A 211 5.03 -12.56 -14.58
N GLY A 212 5.69 -13.37 -13.76
CA GLY A 212 5.08 -14.58 -13.18
C GLY A 212 3.91 -14.26 -12.26
N ALA A 213 4.03 -13.25 -11.41
CA ALA A 213 2.94 -12.79 -10.56
C ALA A 213 1.73 -12.31 -11.37
N LEU A 214 1.96 -11.59 -12.49
CA LEU A 214 0.90 -11.20 -13.40
C LEU A 214 0.16 -12.40 -14.01
N VAL A 215 0.90 -13.49 -14.32
CA VAL A 215 0.28 -14.75 -14.76
C VAL A 215 -0.58 -15.36 -13.66
N MET A 216 -0.11 -15.35 -12.41
CA MET A 216 -0.88 -15.87 -11.27
C MET A 216 -2.15 -15.05 -11.01
N VAL A 217 -2.08 -13.71 -11.10
CA VAL A 217 -3.26 -12.85 -10.98
C VAL A 217 -4.26 -13.11 -12.10
N LYS A 218 -3.77 -13.25 -13.33
CA LYS A 218 -4.63 -13.58 -14.47
C LYS A 218 -5.33 -14.94 -14.26
N ASP A 219 -4.62 -15.95 -13.84
CA ASP A 219 -5.16 -17.30 -13.58
C ASP A 219 -6.22 -17.28 -12.47
N LEU A 220 -6.02 -16.47 -11.41
CA LEU A 220 -7.03 -16.25 -10.39
C LEU A 220 -8.33 -15.72 -10.99
N PHE A 221 -8.26 -14.64 -11.77
CA PHE A 221 -9.44 -13.99 -12.33
C PHE A 221 -10.08 -14.75 -13.51
N ASP A 222 -9.34 -15.59 -14.21
CA ASP A 222 -9.88 -16.48 -15.24
C ASP A 222 -10.60 -17.70 -14.63
N THR A 223 -10.43 -17.98 -13.34
CA THR A 223 -11.06 -19.10 -12.66
C THR A 223 -12.48 -18.74 -12.22
N ALA A 224 -13.47 -19.45 -12.71
CA ALA A 224 -14.88 -19.19 -12.37
C ALA A 224 -15.11 -19.31 -10.86
N GLY A 225 -15.68 -18.27 -10.25
CA GLY A 225 -16.00 -18.20 -8.83
C GLY A 225 -14.82 -17.80 -7.92
N ALA A 226 -13.61 -17.63 -8.46
CA ALA A 226 -12.48 -17.08 -7.72
C ALA A 226 -12.46 -15.55 -7.78
N GLY A 227 -11.70 -14.92 -6.88
CA GLY A 227 -11.51 -13.46 -6.85
C GLY A 227 -12.77 -12.68 -6.45
N GLN A 228 -13.78 -13.31 -5.83
CA GLN A 228 -15.03 -12.65 -5.45
C GLN A 228 -14.96 -11.96 -4.08
N ASP A 229 -13.98 -12.27 -3.26
CA ASP A 229 -13.73 -11.60 -2.01
C ASP A 229 -13.15 -10.19 -2.28
N ALA A 230 -13.76 -9.14 -1.70
CA ALA A 230 -13.40 -7.76 -2.01
C ALA A 230 -11.96 -7.41 -1.59
N GLU A 231 -11.46 -7.95 -0.48
CA GLU A 231 -10.09 -7.72 -0.03
C GLU A 231 -9.08 -8.39 -0.97
N LEU A 232 -9.37 -9.63 -1.38
CA LEU A 232 -8.56 -10.36 -2.35
C LEU A 232 -8.57 -9.67 -3.72
N PHE A 233 -9.75 -9.25 -4.20
CA PHE A 233 -9.88 -8.56 -5.48
C PHE A 233 -9.03 -7.29 -5.53
N ASN A 234 -9.14 -6.44 -4.49
CA ASN A 234 -8.35 -5.23 -4.40
C ASN A 234 -6.85 -5.54 -4.35
N PHE A 235 -6.45 -6.48 -3.48
CA PHE A 235 -5.06 -6.90 -3.36
C PHE A 235 -4.49 -7.41 -4.69
N ALA A 236 -5.18 -8.31 -5.39
CA ALA A 236 -4.70 -8.86 -6.65
C ALA A 236 -4.61 -7.78 -7.75
N THR A 237 -5.54 -6.81 -7.75
CA THR A 237 -5.51 -5.67 -8.67
C THR A 237 -4.34 -4.74 -8.38
N ASP A 238 -4.04 -4.50 -7.09
CA ASP A 238 -2.89 -3.68 -6.66
C ASP A 238 -1.56 -4.37 -7.03
N VAL A 239 -1.46 -5.69 -6.85
CA VAL A 239 -0.31 -6.48 -7.31
C VAL A 239 -0.12 -6.36 -8.82
N ASP A 240 -1.19 -6.52 -9.62
CA ASP A 240 -1.11 -6.38 -11.10
C ASP A 240 -0.58 -5.00 -11.50
N SER A 241 -1.18 -3.95 -10.99
CA SER A 241 -0.82 -2.57 -11.36
C SER A 241 0.56 -2.16 -10.86
N GLY A 242 0.90 -2.50 -9.62
CA GLY A 242 2.18 -2.19 -8.99
C GLY A 242 3.35 -2.90 -9.69
N GLN A 243 3.22 -4.21 -9.93
CA GLN A 243 4.28 -4.97 -10.58
C GLN A 243 4.49 -4.58 -12.05
N ARG A 244 3.43 -4.20 -12.78
CA ARG A 244 3.59 -3.61 -14.12
C ARG A 244 4.37 -2.30 -14.10
N ALA A 245 4.12 -1.45 -13.10
CA ALA A 245 4.87 -0.20 -12.95
C ALA A 245 6.35 -0.47 -12.62
N GLU A 246 6.63 -1.44 -11.76
CA GLU A 246 8.00 -1.82 -11.40
C GLU A 246 8.75 -2.46 -12.57
N ILE A 247 8.11 -3.30 -13.39
CA ILE A 247 8.69 -3.82 -14.63
C ILE A 247 9.19 -2.68 -15.53
N LYS A 248 8.38 -1.64 -15.75
CA LYS A 248 8.79 -0.49 -16.56
C LYS A 248 10.01 0.23 -16.00
N VAL A 249 10.08 0.39 -14.67
CA VAL A 249 11.25 0.99 -14.01
C VAL A 249 12.48 0.12 -14.23
N MET A 250 12.36 -1.20 -14.08
CA MET A 250 13.47 -2.14 -14.29
C MET A 250 13.93 -2.18 -15.76
N GLU A 251 13.01 -2.15 -16.70
CA GLU A 251 13.33 -2.08 -18.15
C GLU A 251 14.10 -0.81 -18.48
N ASN A 252 13.70 0.34 -17.92
CA ASN A 252 14.42 1.59 -18.09
C ASN A 252 15.84 1.51 -17.52
N LEU A 253 16.02 0.96 -16.32
CA LEU A 253 17.34 0.77 -15.73
C LEU A 253 18.23 -0.19 -16.53
N LEU A 254 17.66 -1.18 -17.20
CA LEU A 254 18.38 -2.07 -18.13
C LEU A 254 18.79 -1.37 -19.41
N GLY A 255 18.04 -0.38 -19.88
CA GLY A 255 18.31 0.41 -21.07
C GLY A 255 19.30 1.57 -20.83
N GLU A 256 19.46 2.03 -19.60
CA GLU A 256 20.47 3.01 -19.20
C GLU A 256 21.84 2.35 -19.27
N LYS A 257 22.69 2.81 -20.22
CA LYS A 257 24.09 2.37 -20.26
C LYS A 257 24.80 2.88 -19.01
N PRO A 258 25.65 2.05 -18.36
CA PRO A 258 26.46 2.47 -17.22
C PRO A 258 27.45 3.59 -17.57
#